data_6aada2dd021650da61394128d20ee0e2
#
_entry.id   6aada2dd021650da61394128d20ee0e2
#
_cell.length_a   1.000
_cell.length_b   1.000
_cell.length_c   1.000
_cell.angle_alpha   90.00
_cell.angle_beta   90.00
_cell.angle_gamma   90.00
#
_symmetry.space_group_name_H-M   'P 1'
#
loop_
_entity.id
_entity.type
_entity.pdbx_description
1 polymer ?
#
loop_
_entity_poly.entity_id
_entity_poly.type
_entity_poly.pdbx_seq_one_letter_code
_entity_poly.pdbx_strand_id
1 'polypeptide(L)'
;MLFRSPLPIWRTDDKQEEICIGSVEELKVEIQKAIAAGVMTTDPYKDFVVGDNSESNYDKVDLHKNIVDNIVLVSPSGKPMHRETDLIDVWFDSGSMLYAQWHYPFENKDYIESHTAYPADFIAEGVDQTRGWFYTLTELPCKTKTEKLSTPSAN
;
A
#
# COMPACT_ATOMS: atom_id res chain seq x y z
N MET A 1 14.29 8.24 -11.00
CA MET A 1 13.60 7.98 -9.71
C MET A 1 12.14 8.37 -9.88
N LEU A 2 11.24 7.42 -9.87
CA LEU A 2 9.80 7.67 -10.00
C LEU A 2 9.27 8.04 -8.61
N PHE A 3 8.88 9.29 -8.42
CA PHE A 3 8.38 9.83 -7.14
C PHE A 3 6.90 9.52 -6.86
N ARG A 4 6.32 8.52 -7.51
CA ARG A 4 4.90 8.19 -7.36
C ARG A 4 4.72 6.69 -7.24
N SER A 5 4.03 6.26 -6.18
CA SER A 5 3.73 4.86 -5.92
C SER A 5 2.61 4.36 -6.84
N PRO A 6 2.75 3.17 -7.43
CA PRO A 6 1.67 2.53 -8.17
C PRO A 6 0.46 2.26 -7.27
N LEU A 7 -0.75 2.45 -7.80
CA LEU A 7 -1.97 2.02 -7.11
C LEU A 7 -1.98 0.48 -6.99
N PRO A 8 -2.20 -0.08 -5.79
CA PRO A 8 -2.23 -1.53 -5.59
C PRO A 8 -3.61 -2.13 -5.94
N ILE A 9 -4.17 -1.74 -7.08
CA ILE A 9 -5.51 -2.14 -7.52
C ILE A 9 -5.39 -2.89 -8.84
N TRP A 10 -5.96 -4.09 -8.89
CA TRP A 10 -6.10 -4.90 -10.10
C TRP A 10 -7.58 -5.02 -10.47
N ARG A 11 -7.87 -4.90 -11.77
CA ARG A 11 -9.22 -4.93 -12.32
C ARG A 11 -9.30 -5.83 -13.55
N THR A 12 -10.47 -6.42 -13.76
CA THR A 12 -10.82 -7.06 -15.05
C THR A 12 -11.04 -5.98 -16.12
N ASP A 13 -10.86 -6.33 -17.40
CA ASP A 13 -11.03 -5.40 -18.53
C ASP A 13 -12.43 -4.79 -18.57
N ASP A 14 -13.45 -5.56 -18.16
CA ASP A 14 -14.83 -5.08 -18.07
C ASP A 14 -15.12 -4.26 -16.80
N LYS A 15 -14.13 -4.09 -15.93
CA LYS A 15 -14.18 -3.34 -14.65
C LYS A 15 -15.29 -3.82 -13.69
N GLN A 16 -15.72 -5.06 -13.82
CA GLN A 16 -16.77 -5.64 -12.94
C GLN A 16 -16.18 -6.27 -11.67
N GLU A 17 -14.92 -6.69 -11.74
CA GLU A 17 -14.22 -7.29 -10.61
C GLU A 17 -12.92 -6.54 -10.36
N GLU A 18 -12.67 -6.24 -9.09
CA GLU A 18 -11.45 -5.56 -8.66
C GLU A 18 -10.95 -6.11 -7.33
N ILE A 19 -9.65 -5.99 -7.10
CA ILE A 19 -9.01 -6.30 -5.83
C ILE A 19 -8.00 -5.20 -5.49
N CYS A 20 -8.01 -4.77 -4.23
CA CYS A 20 -7.01 -3.86 -3.69
C CYS A 20 -6.07 -4.67 -2.79
N ILE A 21 -4.80 -4.71 -3.12
CA ILE A 21 -3.78 -5.48 -2.40
C ILE A 21 -3.23 -4.64 -1.24
N GLY A 22 -3.35 -5.16 -0.03
CA GLY A 22 -2.93 -4.46 1.19
C GLY A 22 -1.50 -4.78 1.66
N SER A 23 -0.87 -5.85 1.14
CA SER A 23 0.48 -6.25 1.53
C SER A 23 1.20 -7.05 0.44
N VAL A 24 2.54 -7.16 0.55
CA VAL A 24 3.34 -8.02 -0.34
C VAL A 24 2.98 -9.50 -0.12
N GLU A 25 2.65 -9.89 1.10
CA GLU A 25 2.18 -11.25 1.40
C GLU A 25 0.91 -11.58 0.61
N GLU A 26 -0.10 -10.71 0.67
CA GLU A 26 -1.34 -10.86 -0.09
C GLU A 26 -1.06 -10.90 -1.59
N LEU A 27 -0.21 -10.01 -2.11
CA LEU A 27 0.18 -10.01 -3.51
C LEU A 27 0.81 -11.34 -3.93
N LYS A 28 1.68 -11.92 -3.12
CA LYS A 28 2.27 -13.24 -3.40
C LYS A 28 1.21 -14.34 -3.45
N VAL A 29 0.24 -14.33 -2.54
CA VAL A 29 -0.87 -15.30 -2.54
C VAL A 29 -1.68 -15.19 -3.83
N GLU A 30 -2.02 -13.98 -4.26
CA GLU A 30 -2.78 -13.77 -5.49
C GLU A 30 -1.97 -14.12 -6.75
N ILE A 31 -0.65 -13.86 -6.78
CA ILE A 31 0.25 -14.31 -7.85
C ILE A 31 0.25 -15.84 -7.94
N GLN A 32 0.31 -16.57 -6.81
CA GLN A 32 0.27 -18.03 -6.84
C GLN A 32 -1.06 -18.56 -7.38
N LYS A 33 -2.18 -17.92 -7.05
CA LYS A 33 -3.49 -18.26 -7.66
C LYS A 33 -3.49 -18.03 -9.18
N ALA A 34 -2.92 -16.91 -9.63
CA ALA A 34 -2.82 -16.59 -11.06
C ALA A 34 -1.93 -17.58 -11.82
N ILE A 35 -0.84 -18.05 -11.22
CA ILE A 35 0.03 -19.08 -11.77
C ILE A 35 -0.71 -20.42 -11.85
N ALA A 36 -1.42 -20.81 -10.79
CA ALA A 36 -2.20 -22.04 -10.77
C ALA A 36 -3.33 -22.03 -11.81
N ALA A 37 -3.92 -20.87 -12.08
CA ALA A 37 -4.92 -20.67 -13.13
C ALA A 37 -4.33 -20.55 -14.55
N GLY A 38 -3.00 -20.54 -14.70
CA GLY A 38 -2.32 -20.40 -15.99
C GLY A 38 -2.38 -18.99 -16.60
N VAL A 39 -2.79 -17.98 -15.82
CA VAL A 39 -2.85 -16.58 -16.24
C VAL A 39 -1.46 -15.93 -16.17
N MET A 40 -0.63 -16.39 -15.24
CA MET A 40 0.75 -15.93 -15.05
C MET A 40 1.70 -17.13 -15.04
N THR A 41 2.96 -16.93 -15.44
CA THR A 41 3.94 -18.03 -15.55
C THR A 41 5.03 -17.99 -14.51
N THR A 42 5.35 -16.82 -13.97
CA THR A 42 6.47 -16.60 -13.05
C THR A 42 6.07 -15.69 -11.91
N ASP A 43 6.62 -15.96 -10.71
CA ASP A 43 6.48 -15.07 -9.55
C ASP A 43 7.70 -14.14 -9.48
N PRO A 44 7.55 -12.82 -9.67
CA PRO A 44 8.66 -11.87 -9.58
C PRO A 44 9.24 -11.77 -8.17
N TYR A 45 8.48 -12.17 -7.15
CA TYR A 45 8.87 -12.09 -5.74
C TYR A 45 9.13 -13.46 -5.10
N LYS A 46 9.47 -14.47 -5.90
CA LYS A 46 9.71 -15.85 -5.44
C LYS A 46 10.73 -15.93 -4.29
N ASP A 47 11.75 -15.08 -4.32
CA ASP A 47 12.86 -15.09 -3.37
C ASP A 47 12.59 -14.23 -2.11
N PHE A 48 11.49 -13.48 -2.06
CA PHE A 48 11.07 -12.72 -0.90
C PHE A 48 10.41 -13.63 0.15
N VAL A 49 10.86 -13.51 1.39
CA VAL A 49 10.34 -14.29 2.54
C VAL A 49 9.44 -13.41 3.39
N VAL A 50 8.17 -13.78 3.51
CA VAL A 50 7.20 -13.08 4.34
C VAL A 50 7.60 -13.20 5.81
N GLY A 51 7.60 -12.07 6.53
CA GLY A 51 7.97 -12.00 7.96
C GLY A 51 9.47 -11.86 8.23
N ASP A 52 10.31 -11.85 7.20
CA ASP A 52 11.73 -11.50 7.32
C ASP A 52 11.91 -10.00 7.01
N ASN A 53 12.14 -9.22 8.05
CA ASN A 53 12.30 -7.76 7.99
C ASN A 53 13.76 -7.32 7.74
N SER A 54 14.62 -8.21 7.28
CA SER A 54 16.01 -7.86 6.93
C SER A 54 16.07 -7.01 5.66
N GLU A 55 17.01 -6.06 5.61
CA GLU A 55 17.27 -5.22 4.44
C GLU A 55 17.51 -6.06 3.18
N SER A 56 18.30 -7.13 3.29
CA SER A 56 18.60 -8.05 2.18
C SER A 56 17.36 -8.80 1.66
N ASN A 57 16.30 -8.92 2.44
CA ASN A 57 15.04 -9.50 1.99
C ASN A 57 14.18 -8.44 1.29
N TYR A 58 14.16 -7.22 1.79
CA TYR A 58 13.45 -6.10 1.13
C TYR A 58 14.05 -5.75 -0.23
N ASP A 59 15.35 -5.90 -0.42
CA ASP A 59 16.02 -5.71 -1.72
C ASP A 59 15.48 -6.63 -2.83
N LYS A 60 14.77 -7.71 -2.46
CA LYS A 60 14.16 -8.67 -3.40
C LYS A 60 12.77 -8.24 -3.86
N VAL A 61 12.22 -7.16 -3.29
CA VAL A 61 10.89 -6.65 -3.65
C VAL A 61 11.03 -5.32 -4.37
N ASP A 62 10.69 -5.32 -5.64
CA ASP A 62 10.59 -4.10 -6.43
C ASP A 62 9.12 -3.84 -6.79
N LEU A 63 8.53 -2.82 -6.16
CA LEU A 63 7.14 -2.40 -6.38
C LEU A 63 7.02 -1.24 -7.36
N HIS A 64 8.08 -0.92 -8.12
CA HIS A 64 8.01 0.11 -9.15
C HIS A 64 7.10 -0.31 -10.30
N LYS A 65 6.53 0.70 -10.95
CA LYS A 65 5.56 0.54 -12.04
C LYS A 65 6.00 -0.46 -13.13
N ASN A 66 7.25 -0.43 -13.53
CA ASN A 66 7.80 -1.31 -14.57
C ASN A 66 7.78 -2.80 -14.19
N ILE A 67 7.69 -3.13 -12.90
CA ILE A 67 7.58 -4.50 -12.42
C ILE A 67 6.11 -4.86 -12.16
N VAL A 68 5.40 -4.03 -11.37
CA VAL A 68 4.03 -4.37 -10.95
C VAL A 68 3.02 -4.34 -12.10
N ASP A 69 3.25 -3.55 -13.15
CA ASP A 69 2.38 -3.52 -14.33
C ASP A 69 2.42 -4.83 -15.13
N ASN A 70 3.44 -5.67 -14.96
CA ASN A 70 3.55 -6.99 -15.58
C ASN A 70 2.87 -8.11 -14.77
N ILE A 71 2.37 -7.80 -13.57
CA ILE A 71 1.68 -8.76 -12.73
C ILE A 71 0.22 -8.83 -13.17
N VAL A 72 -0.21 -9.99 -13.63
CA VAL A 72 -1.60 -10.26 -13.98
C VAL A 72 -2.18 -11.20 -12.95
N LEU A 73 -3.22 -10.75 -12.24
CA LEU A 73 -3.91 -11.57 -11.24
C LEU A 73 -5.13 -12.27 -11.87
N VAL A 74 -5.76 -13.15 -11.10
CA VAL A 74 -6.96 -13.87 -11.53
C VAL A 74 -8.14 -13.48 -10.66
N SER A 75 -9.25 -13.11 -11.29
CA SER A 75 -10.48 -12.78 -10.58
C SER A 75 -11.20 -14.04 -10.05
N PRO A 76 -12.16 -13.88 -9.13
CA PRO A 76 -13.02 -14.99 -8.69
C PRO A 76 -13.75 -15.70 -9.82
N SER A 77 -14.07 -15.00 -10.91
CA SER A 77 -14.68 -15.58 -12.11
C SER A 77 -13.69 -16.23 -13.07
N GLY A 78 -12.37 -16.22 -12.75
CA GLY A 78 -11.32 -16.78 -13.60
C GLY A 78 -10.80 -15.86 -14.71
N LYS A 79 -11.24 -14.59 -14.73
CA LYS A 79 -10.77 -13.60 -15.72
C LYS A 79 -9.42 -13.02 -15.32
N PRO A 80 -8.57 -12.63 -16.29
CA PRO A 80 -7.35 -11.90 -15.99
C PRO A 80 -7.68 -10.50 -15.44
N MET A 81 -6.91 -10.07 -14.45
CA MET A 81 -6.98 -8.72 -13.89
C MET A 81 -5.63 -8.03 -14.08
N HIS A 82 -5.69 -6.83 -14.63
CA HIS A 82 -4.55 -5.96 -14.85
C HIS A 82 -4.51 -4.84 -13.80
N ARG A 83 -3.30 -4.43 -13.42
CA ARG A 83 -3.12 -3.34 -12.47
C ARG A 83 -3.65 -2.03 -13.06
N GLU A 84 -4.32 -1.24 -12.23
CA GLU A 84 -4.71 0.13 -12.59
C GLU A 84 -3.45 0.98 -12.87
N THR A 85 -3.37 1.62 -14.04
CA THR A 85 -2.15 2.28 -14.51
C THR A 85 -1.85 3.59 -13.81
N ASP A 86 -2.82 4.13 -13.08
CA ASP A 86 -2.66 5.36 -12.31
C ASP A 86 -1.68 5.19 -11.15
N LEU A 87 -1.18 6.32 -10.69
CA LEU A 87 -0.23 6.42 -9.59
C LEU A 87 -0.89 7.17 -8.44
N ILE A 88 -0.50 6.83 -7.21
CA ILE A 88 -0.91 7.59 -6.02
C ILE A 88 -0.41 9.03 -6.13
N ASP A 89 -1.24 9.96 -5.70
CA ASP A 89 -0.86 11.37 -5.60
C ASP A 89 0.32 11.55 -4.64
N VAL A 90 1.28 12.36 -5.04
CA VAL A 90 2.50 12.61 -4.25
C VAL A 90 2.20 13.20 -2.88
N TRP A 91 1.11 13.94 -2.73
CA TRP A 91 0.69 14.49 -1.44
C TRP A 91 0.17 13.41 -0.48
N PHE A 92 -0.39 12.32 -1.00
CA PHE A 92 -0.72 11.15 -0.19
C PHE A 92 0.54 10.48 0.36
N ASP A 93 1.53 10.21 -0.50
CA ASP A 93 2.82 9.64 -0.08
C ASP A 93 3.49 10.53 0.98
N SER A 94 3.52 11.84 0.74
CA SER A 94 4.10 12.82 1.67
C SER A 94 3.33 12.90 3.00
N GLY A 95 2.00 12.87 2.95
CA GLY A 95 1.16 12.94 4.15
C GLY A 95 1.15 11.67 4.98
N SER A 96 1.43 10.51 4.37
CA SER A 96 1.50 9.22 5.06
C SER A 96 2.82 9.01 5.84
N MET A 97 3.79 9.90 5.71
CA MET A 97 5.13 9.78 6.31
C MET A 97 5.08 9.53 7.82
N LEU A 98 4.12 10.15 8.53
CA LEU A 98 3.99 9.99 9.99
C LEU A 98 3.79 8.53 10.43
N TYR A 99 3.23 7.70 9.58
CA TYR A 99 3.04 6.26 9.81
C TYR A 99 4.10 5.43 9.12
N ALA A 100 4.41 5.79 7.87
CA ALA A 100 5.29 5.01 7.01
C ALA A 100 6.73 4.91 7.57
N GLN A 101 7.23 5.96 8.23
CA GLN A 101 8.55 5.94 8.86
C GLN A 101 8.68 4.88 9.97
N TRP A 102 7.56 4.45 10.55
CA TRP A 102 7.51 3.43 11.59
C TRP A 102 7.12 2.06 11.05
N HIS A 103 6.91 1.95 9.75
CA HIS A 103 6.40 0.74 9.09
C HIS A 103 5.05 0.27 9.68
N TYR A 104 4.23 1.22 10.17
CA TYR A 104 2.90 0.93 10.68
C TYR A 104 1.94 0.55 9.52
N PRO A 105 1.03 -0.44 9.64
CA PRO A 105 0.71 -1.19 10.88
C PRO A 105 1.47 -2.52 11.06
N PHE A 106 2.50 -2.80 10.25
CA PHE A 106 3.20 -4.08 10.22
C PHE A 106 4.21 -4.21 11.37
N GLU A 107 4.89 -3.11 11.70
CA GLU A 107 5.87 -3.00 12.78
C GLU A 107 5.56 -1.79 13.66
N ASN A 108 6.22 -1.72 14.83
CA ASN A 108 6.23 -0.54 15.71
C ASN A 108 4.84 0.01 16.07
N LYS A 109 3.81 -0.85 16.13
CA LYS A 109 2.42 -0.46 16.43
C LYS A 109 2.32 0.33 17.73
N ASP A 110 3.07 -0.09 18.74
CA ASP A 110 3.04 0.52 20.07
C ASP A 110 3.41 2.01 20.03
N TYR A 111 4.32 2.43 19.14
CA TYR A 111 4.71 3.82 19.01
C TYR A 111 3.57 4.72 18.53
N ILE A 112 2.71 4.18 17.68
CA ILE A 112 1.56 4.89 17.11
C ILE A 112 0.34 4.78 18.04
N GLU A 113 0.03 3.56 18.50
CA GLU A 113 -1.19 3.28 19.29
C GLU A 113 -1.11 3.82 20.71
N SER A 114 0.09 3.87 21.32
CA SER A 114 0.34 4.48 22.63
C SER A 114 0.52 6.00 22.59
N HIS A 115 0.46 6.60 21.40
CA HIS A 115 0.72 8.04 21.20
C HIS A 115 2.14 8.48 21.61
N THR A 116 3.13 7.58 21.56
CA THR A 116 4.53 7.91 21.88
C THR A 116 5.23 8.62 20.75
N ALA A 117 4.92 8.24 19.49
CA ALA A 117 5.52 8.83 18.30
C ALA A 117 4.51 9.55 17.38
N TYR A 118 3.23 9.50 17.73
CA TYR A 118 2.15 10.15 17.00
C TYR A 118 1.06 10.65 17.96
N PRO A 119 0.54 11.91 17.79
CA PRO A 119 0.95 12.90 16.78
C PRO A 119 2.39 13.39 16.97
N ALA A 120 2.98 13.98 15.93
CA ALA A 120 4.30 14.58 16.04
C ALA A 120 4.25 15.81 16.99
N ASP A 121 5.27 15.92 17.85
CA ASP A 121 5.36 17.04 18.82
C ASP A 121 5.70 18.37 18.15
N PHE A 122 6.37 18.32 16.99
CA PHE A 122 6.85 19.51 16.32
C PHE A 122 7.00 19.28 14.81
N ILE A 123 6.57 20.27 14.02
CA ILE A 123 6.77 20.35 12.57
C ILE A 123 7.27 21.76 12.26
N ALA A 124 8.35 21.87 11.47
CA ALA A 124 8.89 23.16 11.04
C ALA A 124 9.12 23.17 9.53
N GLU A 125 8.43 24.08 8.86
CA GLU A 125 8.57 24.41 7.44
C GLU A 125 8.09 25.84 7.20
N GLY A 126 8.23 26.33 5.95
CA GLY A 126 7.73 27.65 5.58
C GLY A 126 6.20 27.78 5.70
N VAL A 127 5.73 28.99 5.90
CA VAL A 127 4.30 29.30 6.11
C VAL A 127 3.43 28.93 4.88
N ASP A 128 4.02 28.84 3.70
CA ASP A 128 3.39 28.39 2.46
C ASP A 128 2.92 26.93 2.55
N GLN A 129 3.54 26.12 3.41
CA GLN A 129 3.19 24.71 3.61
C GLN A 129 1.86 24.51 4.37
N THR A 130 1.22 25.56 4.85
CA THR A 130 -0.16 25.53 5.36
C THR A 130 -1.17 25.11 4.29
N ARG A 131 -0.87 25.35 3.02
CA ARG A 131 -1.67 24.92 1.84
C ARG A 131 -1.11 23.70 1.13
N GLY A 132 -0.07 23.09 1.65
CA GLY A 132 0.61 21.93 1.09
C GLY A 132 0.81 20.84 2.14
N TRP A 133 2.05 20.65 2.58
CA TRP A 133 2.44 19.54 3.45
C TRP A 133 1.72 19.53 4.81
N PHE A 134 1.58 20.67 5.48
CA PHE A 134 0.86 20.72 6.75
C PHE A 134 -0.60 20.31 6.61
N TYR A 135 -1.24 20.70 5.51
CA TYR A 135 -2.61 20.29 5.20
C TYR A 135 -2.72 18.78 5.05
N THR A 136 -1.83 18.15 4.26
CA THR A 136 -1.86 16.69 4.05
C THR A 136 -1.55 15.90 5.31
N LEU A 137 -0.62 16.37 6.14
CA LEU A 137 -0.31 15.76 7.44
C LEU A 137 -1.50 15.82 8.42
N THR A 138 -2.41 16.78 8.28
CA THR A 138 -3.59 16.92 9.13
C THR A 138 -4.76 16.10 8.61
N GLU A 139 -5.02 16.12 7.29
CA GLU A 139 -6.20 15.50 6.68
C GLU A 139 -6.12 13.96 6.68
N LEU A 140 -4.98 13.38 6.32
CA LEU A 140 -4.83 11.92 6.23
C LEU A 140 -5.07 11.20 7.57
N PRO A 141 -4.49 11.64 8.69
CA PRO A 141 -4.77 11.05 10.00
C PRO A 141 -6.23 11.19 10.45
N CYS A 142 -6.87 12.32 10.13
CA CYS A 142 -8.28 12.53 10.48
C CYS A 142 -9.20 11.54 9.77
N LYS A 143 -8.94 11.25 8.48
CA LYS A 143 -9.73 10.30 7.70
C LYS A 143 -9.58 8.86 8.22
N THR A 144 -8.37 8.43 8.55
CA THR A 144 -8.13 7.08 9.10
C THR A 144 -8.76 6.87 10.47
N LYS A 145 -8.91 7.91 11.29
CA LYS A 145 -9.63 7.84 12.58
C LYS A 145 -11.15 7.72 12.40
N THR A 146 -11.73 8.39 11.42
CA THR A 146 -13.18 8.41 11.22
C THR A 146 -13.71 7.06 10.75
N GLU A 147 -12.94 6.31 9.98
CA GLU A 147 -13.33 4.97 9.53
C GLU A 147 -13.34 3.95 10.69
N LYS A 148 -12.41 4.06 11.66
CA LYS A 148 -12.43 3.22 12.88
C LYS A 148 -13.62 3.50 13.81
N LEU A 149 -14.21 4.70 13.74
CA LEU A 149 -15.37 5.08 14.55
C LEU A 149 -16.71 4.66 13.90
N SER A 150 -16.73 4.28 12.65
CA SER A 150 -17.93 3.91 11.90
C SER A 150 -18.19 2.40 11.75
N THR A 151 -17.32 1.54 12.29
CA THR A 151 -17.63 0.11 12.39
C THR A 151 -18.60 -0.11 13.55
N PRO A 152 -19.88 -0.50 13.29
CA PRO A 152 -20.78 -0.89 14.36
C PRO A 152 -20.19 -2.12 15.03
N SER A 153 -20.01 -2.05 16.35
CA SER A 153 -19.79 -3.26 17.16
C SER A 153 -20.95 -4.21 16.90
N ALA A 154 -20.68 -5.30 16.18
CA ALA A 154 -21.60 -6.40 16.09
C ALA A 154 -21.73 -7.00 17.49
N ASN A 155 -22.90 -6.84 18.10
CA ASN A 155 -23.34 -7.60 19.25
C ASN A 155 -23.65 -9.05 18.83
#